data_07093156ca0ce931ba12b6a7fcc05499
#
_entry.id   07093156ca0ce931ba12b6a7fcc05499
#
_cell.length_a   1.000
_cell.length_b   1.000
_cell.length_c   1.000
_cell.angle_alpha   90.00
_cell.angle_beta   90.00
_cell.angle_gamma   90.00
#
_symmetry.space_group_name_H-M   'P 1'
#
loop_
_entity.id
_entity.type
_entity.pdbx_description
1 polymer ?
#
loop_
_entity_poly.entity_id
_entity_poly.type
_entity_poly.pdbx_seq_one_letter_code
_entity_poly.pdbx_strand_id
1 'polypeptide(L)'
;MAVTADGKMLVVNSGLNSALYEYSLPDLKFLGSADVGRAPDWVTLTPDGKRAYVANAASNSVSVVDLKAMKEIARIPVGEVPKRNITAVTP
;
A
#
# COMPACT_ATOMS: atom_id res chain seq x y z
N MET A 1 5.98 -3.76 4.58
CA MET A 1 5.69 -2.48 5.26
C MET A 1 6.56 -1.38 4.71
N ALA A 2 6.15 -0.16 4.88
CA ALA A 2 6.89 0.99 4.37
C ALA A 2 6.70 2.19 5.30
N VAL A 3 7.68 3.09 5.30
CA VAL A 3 7.65 4.31 6.11
C VAL A 3 7.64 5.50 5.16
N THR A 4 6.81 6.50 5.45
CA THR A 4 6.79 7.72 4.63
C THR A 4 8.14 8.44 4.69
N ALA A 5 8.43 9.24 3.67
CA ALA A 5 9.73 9.91 3.55
C ALA A 5 10.03 10.83 4.73
N ASP A 6 9.00 11.40 5.35
CA ASP A 6 9.17 12.26 6.53
C ASP A 6 9.31 11.47 7.84
N GLY A 7 9.20 10.15 7.79
CA GLY A 7 9.33 9.29 8.96
C GLY A 7 8.16 9.35 9.94
N LYS A 8 7.05 9.93 9.55
CA LYS A 8 5.92 10.16 10.47
C LYS A 8 4.85 9.09 10.41
N MET A 9 4.83 8.28 9.36
CA MET A 9 3.83 7.23 9.20
C MET A 9 4.45 5.90 8.79
N LEU A 10 3.91 4.82 9.35
CA LEU A 10 4.24 3.46 8.97
C LEU A 10 3.02 2.84 8.30
N VAL A 11 3.22 2.23 7.15
CA VAL A 11 2.17 1.55 6.39
C VAL A 11 2.49 0.07 6.36
N VAL A 12 1.55 -0.75 6.81
CA VAL A 12 1.72 -2.20 6.93
C VAL A 12 0.71 -2.92 6.04
N ASN A 13 1.18 -3.79 5.18
CA ASN A 13 0.30 -4.65 4.39
C ASN A 13 0.01 -5.94 5.16
N SER A 14 -1.25 -6.36 5.18
CA SER A 14 -1.67 -7.61 5.81
C SER A 14 -2.20 -8.56 4.74
N GLY A 15 -1.45 -9.61 4.46
CA GLY A 15 -1.88 -10.63 3.51
C GLY A 15 -3.08 -11.41 4.01
N LEU A 16 -3.18 -11.61 5.31
CA LEU A 16 -4.27 -12.37 5.90
C LEU A 16 -5.61 -11.65 5.76
N ASN A 17 -5.61 -10.33 5.96
CA ASN A 17 -6.83 -9.53 5.94
C ASN A 17 -7.08 -8.82 4.63
N SER A 18 -6.18 -8.94 3.66
CA SER A 18 -6.24 -8.22 2.38
C SER A 18 -6.43 -6.72 2.62
N ALA A 19 -5.62 -6.18 3.50
CA ALA A 19 -5.77 -4.80 3.96
C ALA A 19 -4.43 -4.11 4.13
N LEU A 20 -4.50 -2.78 4.12
CA LEU A 20 -3.38 -1.91 4.41
C LEU A 20 -3.70 -1.14 5.68
N TYR A 21 -2.78 -1.11 6.62
CA TYR A 21 -2.93 -0.40 7.88
C TYR A 21 -1.96 0.75 7.98
N GLU A 22 -2.40 1.84 8.58
CA GLU A 22 -1.59 3.04 8.74
C GLU A 22 -1.44 3.37 10.22
N TYR A 23 -0.19 3.62 10.64
CA TYR A 23 0.14 3.99 12.02
C TYR A 23 0.98 5.24 12.03
N SER A 24 0.80 6.06 13.06
CA SER A 24 1.68 7.21 13.28
C SER A 24 3.00 6.76 13.92
N LEU A 25 4.04 7.55 13.70
CA LEU A 25 5.36 7.32 14.28
C LEU A 25 5.79 8.58 15.04
N PRO A 26 6.49 8.42 16.14
CA PRO A 26 7.06 7.19 16.73
C PRO A 26 6.12 6.43 17.66
N ASP A 27 4.93 6.95 17.92
CA ASP A 27 4.03 6.41 18.95
C ASP A 27 3.25 5.15 18.50
N LEU A 28 3.30 4.77 17.22
CA LEU A 28 2.60 3.61 16.66
C LEU A 28 1.09 3.65 16.90
N LYS A 29 0.51 4.81 16.81
CA LYS A 29 -0.92 4.97 16.98
C LYS A 29 -1.64 4.61 15.68
N PHE A 30 -2.67 3.76 15.78
CA PHE A 30 -3.44 3.35 14.62
C PHE A 30 -4.21 4.54 14.02
N LEU A 31 -4.03 4.78 12.74
CA LEU A 31 -4.68 5.90 12.04
C LEU A 31 -5.82 5.46 11.14
N GLY A 32 -5.74 4.28 10.56
CA GLY A 32 -6.78 3.82 9.66
C GLY A 32 -6.38 2.59 8.88
N SER A 33 -7.31 2.08 8.09
CA SER A 33 -7.09 0.93 7.24
C SER A 33 -7.81 1.09 5.92
N ALA A 34 -7.33 0.39 4.90
CA ALA A 34 -7.95 0.36 3.58
C ALA A 34 -7.95 -1.08 3.07
N ASP A 35 -9.04 -1.46 2.42
CA ASP A 35 -9.11 -2.76 1.77
C ASP A 35 -8.34 -2.70 0.45
N VAL A 36 -7.59 -3.75 0.17
CA VAL A 36 -6.83 -3.87 -1.07
C VAL A 36 -7.13 -5.23 -1.70
N GLY A 37 -6.44 -5.56 -2.78
CA GLY A 37 -6.60 -6.87 -3.40
C GLY A 37 -6.08 -8.00 -2.51
N ARG A 38 -6.26 -9.22 -2.96
CA ARG A 38 -5.94 -10.42 -2.17
C ARG A 38 -4.44 -10.65 -2.08
N ALA A 39 -4.00 -11.04 -0.89
CA ALA A 39 -2.61 -11.33 -0.57
C ALA A 39 -1.67 -10.18 -0.96
N PRO A 40 -1.86 -8.99 -0.37
CA PRO A 40 -0.93 -7.89 -0.63
C PRO A 40 0.46 -8.27 -0.13
N ASP A 41 1.42 -8.25 -1.03
CA ASP A 41 2.75 -8.76 -0.78
C ASP A 41 3.80 -7.66 -0.69
N TRP A 42 3.59 -6.57 -1.39
CA TRP A 42 4.58 -5.50 -1.49
C TRP A 42 3.87 -4.15 -1.47
N VAL A 43 4.43 -3.21 -0.72
CA VAL A 43 3.90 -1.86 -0.67
C VAL A 43 5.01 -0.86 -0.95
N THR A 44 4.73 0.13 -1.80
CA THR A 44 5.63 1.23 -2.11
C THR A 44 4.88 2.54 -1.96
N LEU A 45 5.50 3.50 -1.32
CA LEU A 45 4.90 4.81 -1.09
C LEU A 45 5.42 5.82 -2.11
N THR A 46 4.57 6.77 -2.51
CA THR A 46 5.04 7.88 -3.32
C THR A 46 5.89 8.81 -2.46
N PRO A 47 6.87 9.52 -3.08
CA PRO A 47 7.76 10.40 -2.31
C PRO A 47 7.05 11.50 -1.54
N ASP A 48 5.88 11.93 -2.00
CA ASP A 48 5.09 12.94 -1.31
C ASP A 48 4.28 12.37 -0.14
N GLY A 49 4.30 11.04 0.05
CA GLY A 49 3.58 10.40 1.15
C GLY A 49 2.07 10.37 0.98
N LYS A 50 1.55 10.67 -0.19
CA LYS A 50 0.11 10.76 -0.41
C LYS A 50 -0.54 9.47 -0.86
N ARG A 51 0.22 8.59 -1.51
CA ARG A 51 -0.31 7.37 -2.09
C ARG A 51 0.58 6.18 -1.83
N ALA A 52 -0.04 5.01 -1.79
CA ALA A 52 0.65 3.73 -1.73
C ALA A 52 0.26 2.88 -2.92
N TYR A 53 1.22 2.17 -3.46
CA TYR A 53 1.00 1.15 -4.48
C TYR A 53 1.22 -0.20 -3.83
N VAL A 54 0.24 -1.07 -3.92
CA VAL A 54 0.25 -2.36 -3.24
C VAL A 54 0.14 -3.48 -4.27
N ALA A 55 1.14 -4.34 -4.32
CA ALA A 55 1.10 -5.50 -5.20
C ALA A 55 0.29 -6.61 -4.54
N ASN A 56 -0.80 -7.03 -5.18
CA ASN A 56 -1.71 -8.04 -4.66
C ASN A 56 -1.44 -9.37 -5.38
N ALA A 57 -0.61 -10.20 -4.75
CA ALA A 57 -0.11 -11.41 -5.42
C ALA A 57 -1.21 -12.39 -5.81
N ALA A 58 -2.21 -12.58 -4.97
CA ALA A 58 -3.26 -13.57 -5.26
C ALA A 58 -4.31 -13.08 -6.24
N SER A 59 -4.44 -11.77 -6.44
CA SER A 59 -5.43 -11.24 -7.40
C SER A 59 -4.81 -10.64 -8.65
N ASN A 60 -3.50 -10.79 -8.83
CA ASN A 60 -2.78 -10.31 -10.02
C ASN A 60 -3.12 -8.85 -10.31
N SER A 61 -3.00 -8.02 -9.30
CA SER A 61 -3.35 -6.60 -9.43
C SER A 61 -2.46 -5.72 -8.56
N VAL A 62 -2.51 -4.43 -8.85
CA VAL A 62 -1.87 -3.41 -8.03
C VAL A 62 -2.96 -2.46 -7.56
N SER A 63 -3.07 -2.31 -6.25
CA SER A 63 -3.99 -1.34 -5.66
C SER A 63 -3.29 -0.01 -5.46
N VAL A 64 -3.98 1.07 -5.80
CA VAL A 64 -3.51 2.42 -5.53
C VAL A 64 -4.36 2.97 -4.39
N VAL A 65 -3.72 3.29 -3.29
CA VAL A 65 -4.41 3.73 -2.06
C VAL A 65 -4.08 5.18 -1.78
N ASP A 66 -5.14 5.97 -1.56
CA ASP A 66 -4.99 7.34 -1.06
C ASP A 66 -4.78 7.25 0.45
N LEU A 67 -3.59 7.62 0.91
CA LEU A 67 -3.23 7.49 2.33
C LEU A 67 -3.95 8.48 3.21
N LYS A 68 -4.33 9.62 2.69
CA LYS A 68 -5.06 10.61 3.48
C LYS A 68 -6.48 10.13 3.79
N ALA A 69 -7.14 9.58 2.78
CA ALA A 69 -8.50 9.05 2.93
C ALA A 69 -8.51 7.60 3.42
N MET A 70 -7.38 6.91 3.37
CA MET A 70 -7.25 5.47 3.61
C MET A 70 -8.26 4.69 2.81
N LYS A 71 -8.21 4.89 1.51
CA LYS A 71 -9.16 4.30 0.58
C LYS A 71 -8.47 3.90 -0.72
N GLU A 72 -8.80 2.71 -1.22
CA GLU A 72 -8.33 2.30 -2.55
C GLU A 72 -9.02 3.15 -3.61
N ILE A 73 -8.24 3.87 -4.40
CA ILE A 73 -8.76 4.75 -5.44
C ILE A 73 -8.67 4.14 -6.83
N ALA A 74 -7.89 3.09 -6.99
CA ALA A 74 -7.77 2.38 -8.27
C ALA A 74 -7.23 0.99 -8.03
N ARG A 75 -7.57 0.06 -8.91
CA ARG A 75 -7.00 -1.28 -8.92
C ARG A 75 -6.64 -1.62 -10.36
N ILE A 76 -5.35 -1.87 -10.60
CA ILE A 76 -4.83 -2.08 -11.93
C ILE A 76 -4.55 -3.58 -12.11
N PRO A 77 -5.22 -4.27 -13.02
CA PRO A 77 -4.93 -5.68 -13.28
C PRO A 77 -3.60 -5.82 -13.99
N VAL A 78 -2.87 -6.90 -13.69
CA VAL A 78 -1.62 -7.23 -14.35
C VAL A 78 -1.70 -8.68 -14.81
N GLY A 79 -0.91 -9.04 -15.82
CA GLY A 79 -0.99 -10.36 -16.44
C GLY A 79 -0.37 -11.47 -15.63
N GLU A 80 0.53 -11.15 -14.73
CA GLU A 80 1.23 -12.13 -13.90
C GLU A 80 1.20 -11.68 -12.45
N VAL A 81 1.46 -12.63 -11.54
CA VAL A 81 1.51 -12.31 -10.13
C VAL A 81 2.61 -11.27 -9.88
N PRO A 82 2.26 -10.09 -9.37
CA PRO A 82 3.26 -9.07 -9.09
C PRO A 82 4.06 -9.48 -7.85
N LYS A 83 5.35 -9.64 -8.03
CA LYS A 83 6.25 -9.97 -6.92
C LYS A 83 6.87 -8.73 -6.34
N ARG A 84 6.90 -7.67 -7.11
CA ARG A 84 7.55 -6.45 -6.72
C ARG A 84 6.84 -5.28 -7.37
N ASN A 85 6.61 -4.27 -6.60
CA ASN A 85 6.02 -3.06 -7.13
C ASN A 85 7.05 -2.33 -7.97
N ILE A 86 6.63 -1.88 -9.14
CA ILE A 86 7.50 -1.19 -10.08
C ILE A 86 7.23 0.30 -10.10
N THR A 87 6.84 0.84 -8.98
CA THR A 87 6.50 2.24 -8.83
C THR A 87 7.60 3.18 -9.31
N ALA A 88 8.83 2.74 -9.21
CA ALA A 88 9.98 3.54 -9.63
C ALA A 88 9.90 3.96 -11.10
N VAL A 89 9.19 3.22 -11.92
CA VAL A 89 9.05 3.54 -13.34
C VAL A 89 7.74 4.25 -13.65
N THR A 90 6.93 4.45 -12.65
CA THR A 90 5.63 5.10 -12.81
C THR A 90 5.82 6.60 -12.80
N PRO A 91 5.39 7.30 -13.83
CA PRO A 91 5.51 8.75 -13.83
C PRO A 91 4.69 9.40 -12.75
#